data_3255c6301ba8f0c74a3ed789d42fb334
#
_entry.id   3255c6301ba8f0c74a3ed789d42fb334
#
_cell.length_a   1.000
_cell.length_b   1.000
_cell.length_c   1.000
_cell.angle_alpha   90.00
_cell.angle_beta   90.00
_cell.angle_gamma   90.00
#
_symmetry.space_group_name_H-M   'P 1'
#
loop_
_entity.id
_entity.type
_entity.pdbx_description
1 polymer ?
#
loop_
_entity_poly.entity_id
_entity_poly.type
_entity_poly.pdbx_seq_one_letter_code
_entity_poly.pdbx_strand_id
1 'polypeptide(L)'
;MPATVTDIYRYPVKGLSGEKLVETRLSPGQTITGDRIFALGRPGFSFNIENPVWMPKTNFLALVRDAQLAELTTRYDDASNTLTVRLDGNEVIAADLSSADGRAQLEAFFERFMADEISGAPTLLKADGHSFSDLDDKVISLINLESVRELNKKTGADTNPLRFRGNVYFN
;
A
#
# COMPACT_ATOMS: atom_id res chain seq x y z
N MET A 1 18.89 -26.32 2.56
CA MET A 1 17.62 -26.66 1.86
C MET A 1 17.33 -25.54 0.87
N PRO A 2 16.73 -25.79 -0.28
CA PRO A 2 16.35 -24.73 -1.19
C PRO A 2 15.33 -23.80 -0.52
N ALA A 3 15.41 -22.50 -0.82
CA ALA A 3 14.42 -21.53 -0.34
C ALA A 3 13.06 -21.79 -1.03
N THR A 4 11.97 -21.71 -0.27
CA THR A 4 10.62 -21.93 -0.78
C THR A 4 9.79 -20.67 -0.53
N VAL A 5 9.17 -20.14 -1.61
CA VAL A 5 8.21 -19.03 -1.50
C VAL A 5 6.95 -19.55 -0.79
N THR A 6 6.55 -18.86 0.26
CA THR A 6 5.35 -19.17 1.05
C THR A 6 4.18 -18.25 0.71
N ASP A 7 4.47 -16.98 0.51
CA ASP A 7 3.45 -15.96 0.30
C ASP A 7 3.96 -14.87 -0.65
N ILE A 8 3.02 -14.32 -1.44
CA ILE A 8 3.25 -13.19 -2.32
C ILE A 8 2.19 -12.13 -2.00
N TYR A 9 2.62 -10.87 -1.85
CA TYR A 9 1.73 -9.74 -1.60
C TYR A 9 1.99 -8.59 -2.56
N ARG A 10 0.93 -7.88 -2.92
CA ARG A 10 1.00 -6.54 -3.49
C ARG A 10 0.27 -5.56 -2.57
N TYR A 11 0.59 -4.30 -2.69
CA TYR A 11 0.00 -3.21 -1.92
C TYR A 11 -0.51 -2.15 -2.90
N PRO A 12 -1.75 -2.25 -3.42
CA PRO A 12 -2.22 -1.36 -4.49
C PRO A 12 -2.13 0.12 -4.12
N VAL A 13 -2.42 0.46 -2.87
CA VAL A 13 -2.34 1.84 -2.36
C VAL A 13 -1.23 1.94 -1.32
N LYS A 14 -0.32 2.92 -1.50
CA LYS A 14 0.71 3.25 -0.51
C LYS A 14 0.07 3.51 0.86
N GLY A 15 0.63 2.91 1.91
CA GLY A 15 0.15 3.08 3.28
C GLY A 15 -1.01 2.16 3.70
N LEU A 16 -1.76 1.57 2.77
CA LEU A 16 -2.88 0.68 3.07
C LEU A 16 -2.47 -0.79 3.11
N SER A 17 -3.41 -1.67 3.48
CA SER A 17 -3.14 -3.11 3.64
C SER A 17 -2.73 -3.79 2.32
N GLY A 18 -2.01 -4.90 2.44
CA GLY A 18 -1.61 -5.72 1.31
C GLY A 18 -2.66 -6.76 0.93
N GLU A 19 -2.58 -7.21 -0.31
CA GLU A 19 -3.36 -8.29 -0.89
C GLU A 19 -2.48 -9.49 -1.17
N LYS A 20 -2.91 -10.67 -0.71
CA LYS A 20 -2.23 -11.92 -1.03
C LYS A 20 -2.53 -12.34 -2.46
N LEU A 21 -1.48 -12.68 -3.20
CA LEU A 21 -1.58 -13.20 -4.56
C LEU A 21 -1.27 -14.71 -4.57
N VAL A 22 -1.95 -15.44 -5.45
CA VAL A 22 -1.65 -16.86 -5.71
C VAL A 22 -0.35 -16.97 -6.52
N GLU A 23 -0.19 -16.09 -7.51
CA GLU A 23 0.97 -16.01 -8.39
C GLU A 23 1.18 -14.58 -8.87
N THR A 24 2.37 -14.29 -9.39
CA THR A 24 2.65 -13.03 -10.07
C THR A 24 3.72 -13.23 -11.15
N ARG A 25 3.67 -12.39 -12.18
CA ARG A 25 4.73 -12.32 -13.19
C ARG A 25 5.70 -11.21 -12.82
N LEU A 26 6.99 -11.52 -12.88
CA LEU A 26 8.06 -10.55 -12.69
C LEU A 26 8.61 -10.09 -14.04
N SER A 27 8.85 -8.79 -14.17
CA SER A 27 9.48 -8.18 -15.34
C SER A 27 10.68 -7.35 -14.89
N PRO A 28 11.84 -7.44 -15.57
CA PRO A 28 13.01 -6.63 -15.23
C PRO A 28 12.67 -5.14 -15.20
N GLY A 29 13.14 -4.42 -14.15
CA GLY A 29 12.90 -2.99 -14.01
C GLY A 29 11.45 -2.61 -13.66
N GLN A 30 10.63 -3.56 -13.21
CA GLN A 30 9.26 -3.31 -12.79
C GLN A 30 9.00 -3.84 -11.36
N THR A 31 8.05 -3.21 -10.66
CA THR A 31 7.47 -3.77 -9.43
C THR A 31 6.53 -4.93 -9.78
N ILE A 32 6.02 -5.62 -8.77
CA ILE A 32 4.87 -6.54 -8.97
C ILE A 32 3.70 -5.73 -9.56
N THR A 33 3.01 -6.32 -10.53
CA THR A 33 1.86 -5.68 -11.19
C THR A 33 0.82 -5.22 -10.16
N GLY A 34 0.44 -3.95 -10.24
CA GLY A 34 -0.51 -3.34 -9.33
C GLY A 34 0.06 -2.96 -7.95
N ASP A 35 1.37 -3.11 -7.72
CA ASP A 35 1.98 -2.74 -6.44
C ASP A 35 2.24 -1.24 -6.37
N ARG A 36 1.65 -0.56 -5.37
CA ARG A 36 1.78 0.88 -5.07
C ARG A 36 1.50 1.78 -6.28
N ILE A 37 0.49 1.39 -7.07
CA ILE A 37 0.03 2.19 -8.22
C ILE A 37 -0.78 3.42 -7.81
N PHE A 38 -1.25 3.44 -6.56
CA PHE A 38 -1.95 4.58 -5.97
C PHE A 38 -1.24 5.06 -4.71
N ALA A 39 -1.44 6.34 -4.39
CA ALA A 39 -1.10 6.93 -3.10
C ALA A 39 -2.13 7.99 -2.70
N LEU A 40 -2.28 8.20 -1.39
CA LEU A 40 -3.04 9.31 -0.84
C LEU A 40 -2.06 10.42 -0.48
N GLY A 41 -1.97 11.45 -1.31
CA GLY A 41 -1.18 12.65 -1.05
C GLY A 41 -1.79 13.45 0.09
N ARG A 42 -0.96 13.96 1.01
CA ARG A 42 -1.44 14.76 2.13
C ARG A 42 -2.13 16.04 1.65
N PRO A 43 -3.08 16.59 2.42
CA PRO A 43 -3.68 17.88 2.11
C PRO A 43 -2.63 18.96 1.80
N GLY A 44 -2.83 19.66 0.69
CA GLY A 44 -1.88 20.68 0.21
C GLY A 44 -0.63 20.17 -0.51
N PHE A 45 -0.41 18.84 -0.57
CA PHE A 45 0.67 18.28 -1.38
C PHE A 45 0.29 18.27 -2.86
N SER A 46 1.18 18.82 -3.70
CA SER A 46 1.03 18.83 -5.16
C SER A 46 1.98 17.84 -5.79
N PHE A 47 1.45 16.98 -6.66
CA PHE A 47 2.20 15.96 -7.40
C PHE A 47 1.97 16.13 -8.90
N ASN A 48 3.05 16.14 -9.69
CA ASN A 48 2.94 16.24 -11.14
C ASN A 48 2.73 14.84 -11.75
N ILE A 49 1.49 14.51 -12.13
CA ILE A 49 1.12 13.22 -12.70
C ILE A 49 1.62 13.03 -14.14
N GLU A 50 1.87 14.13 -14.89
CA GLU A 50 2.37 14.10 -16.27
C GLU A 50 3.88 13.83 -16.33
N ASN A 51 4.60 14.22 -15.28
CA ASN A 51 6.02 13.95 -15.15
C ASN A 51 6.33 13.48 -13.72
N PRO A 52 5.94 12.22 -13.39
CA PRO A 52 6.05 11.71 -12.05
C PRO A 52 7.50 11.48 -11.64
N VAL A 53 7.87 11.99 -10.49
CA VAL A 53 9.18 11.75 -9.86
C VAL A 53 8.97 11.12 -8.48
N TRP A 54 9.97 10.39 -8.02
CA TRP A 54 9.94 9.84 -6.68
C TRP A 54 9.85 10.94 -5.63
N MET A 55 9.02 10.73 -4.61
CA MET A 55 8.80 11.67 -3.52
C MET A 55 8.89 10.96 -2.17
N PRO A 56 9.44 11.62 -1.14
CA PRO A 56 9.53 11.09 0.21
C PRO A 56 8.15 10.66 0.75
N LYS A 57 8.10 9.55 1.49
CA LYS A 57 6.86 9.00 2.06
C LYS A 57 6.11 9.95 2.99
N THR A 58 6.77 10.98 3.51
CA THR A 58 6.15 12.04 4.35
C THR A 58 5.13 12.90 3.61
N ASN A 59 5.15 12.89 2.27
CA ASN A 59 4.17 13.60 1.43
C ASN A 59 2.85 12.84 1.28
N PHE A 60 2.80 11.61 1.72
CA PHE A 60 1.65 10.72 1.58
C PHE A 60 1.12 10.29 2.95
N LEU A 61 -0.13 9.81 2.99
CA LEU A 61 -0.60 9.04 4.13
C LEU A 61 0.17 7.72 4.18
N ALA A 62 0.79 7.43 5.30
CA ALA A 62 1.64 6.25 5.46
C ALA A 62 1.73 5.80 6.93
N LEU A 63 1.73 4.49 7.16
CA LEU A 63 1.71 3.84 8.48
C LEU A 63 2.82 4.31 9.45
N VAL A 64 3.94 4.82 8.93
CA VAL A 64 5.03 5.33 9.78
C VAL A 64 4.62 6.55 10.59
N ARG A 65 3.57 7.24 10.15
CA ARG A 65 3.09 8.48 10.73
C ARG A 65 1.61 8.41 11.09
N ASP A 66 0.85 7.67 10.32
CA ASP A 66 -0.61 7.61 10.35
C ASP A 66 -1.02 6.20 10.82
N ALA A 67 -0.86 5.93 12.11
CA ALA A 67 -1.05 4.59 12.68
C ALA A 67 -2.48 4.06 12.51
N GLN A 68 -3.47 4.95 12.48
CA GLN A 68 -4.88 4.63 12.30
C GLN A 68 -5.16 3.90 10.96
N LEU A 69 -4.33 4.11 9.93
CA LEU A 69 -4.46 3.35 8.67
C LEU A 69 -4.32 1.83 8.87
N ALA A 70 -3.71 1.37 9.96
CA ALA A 70 -3.58 -0.06 10.27
C ALA A 70 -4.91 -0.73 10.65
N GLU A 71 -5.93 0.03 11.03
CA GLU A 71 -7.26 -0.46 11.34
C GLU A 71 -8.03 -0.87 10.07
N LEU A 72 -7.61 -0.36 8.91
CA LEU A 72 -8.26 -0.60 7.64
C LEU A 72 -7.70 -1.83 6.93
N THR A 73 -8.59 -2.65 6.38
CA THR A 73 -8.25 -3.65 5.37
C THR A 73 -8.80 -3.22 4.02
N THR A 74 -8.00 -3.40 2.97
CA THR A 74 -8.37 -2.94 1.64
C THR A 74 -8.22 -4.05 0.60
N ARG A 75 -9.05 -3.98 -0.43
CA ARG A 75 -8.96 -4.83 -1.61
C ARG A 75 -9.21 -3.99 -2.86
N TYR A 76 -8.32 -4.13 -3.84
CA TYR A 76 -8.46 -3.51 -5.14
C TYR A 76 -8.77 -4.56 -6.21
N ASP A 77 -9.85 -4.36 -6.93
CA ASP A 77 -10.25 -5.17 -8.08
C ASP A 77 -9.78 -4.47 -9.36
N ASP A 78 -8.80 -5.08 -10.03
CA ASP A 78 -8.23 -4.54 -11.28
C ASP A 78 -9.25 -4.51 -12.42
N ALA A 79 -10.24 -5.40 -12.45
CA ALA A 79 -11.21 -5.50 -13.54
C ALA A 79 -12.25 -4.37 -13.47
N SER A 80 -12.71 -4.03 -12.26
CA SER A 80 -13.70 -2.97 -12.01
C SER A 80 -13.07 -1.64 -11.58
N ASN A 81 -11.74 -1.59 -11.37
CA ASN A 81 -11.03 -0.46 -10.77
C ASN A 81 -11.59 -0.06 -9.39
N THR A 82 -12.19 -0.98 -8.66
CA THR A 82 -12.86 -0.68 -7.40
C THR A 82 -11.93 -0.96 -6.22
N LEU A 83 -11.74 0.04 -5.37
CA LEU A 83 -11.12 -0.11 -4.06
C LEU A 83 -12.21 -0.27 -3.00
N THR A 84 -12.22 -1.43 -2.35
CA THR A 84 -13.05 -1.69 -1.18
C THR A 84 -12.23 -1.48 0.08
N VAL A 85 -12.76 -0.71 1.03
CA VAL A 85 -12.16 -0.48 2.35
C VAL A 85 -13.07 -1.06 3.42
N ARG A 86 -12.48 -1.76 4.38
CA ARG A 86 -13.18 -2.33 5.53
C ARG A 86 -12.56 -1.86 6.84
N LEU A 87 -13.42 -1.61 7.81
CA LEU A 87 -13.06 -1.34 9.20
C LEU A 87 -13.74 -2.41 10.07
N ASP A 88 -12.99 -3.10 10.91
CA ASP A 88 -13.47 -4.20 11.75
C ASP A 88 -14.21 -5.29 10.94
N GLY A 89 -13.73 -5.58 9.73
CA GLY A 89 -14.33 -6.55 8.82
C GLY A 89 -15.55 -6.07 8.05
N ASN A 90 -16.16 -4.93 8.42
CA ASN A 90 -17.33 -4.35 7.74
C ASN A 90 -16.87 -3.44 6.60
N GLU A 91 -17.55 -3.55 5.46
CA GLU A 91 -17.31 -2.64 4.35
C GLU A 91 -17.80 -1.24 4.68
N VAL A 92 -16.89 -0.25 4.62
CA VAL A 92 -17.22 1.16 4.91
C VAL A 92 -17.26 2.01 3.66
N ILE A 93 -16.60 1.59 2.59
CA ILE A 93 -16.66 2.20 1.26
C ILE A 93 -16.21 1.22 0.18
N ALA A 94 -16.85 1.27 -0.99
CA ALA A 94 -16.36 0.72 -2.24
C ALA A 94 -16.39 1.82 -3.31
N ALA A 95 -15.23 2.21 -3.84
CA ALA A 95 -15.08 3.34 -4.74
C ALA A 95 -14.45 2.93 -6.07
N ASP A 96 -15.07 3.29 -7.18
CA ASP A 96 -14.48 3.16 -8.51
C ASP A 96 -13.42 4.25 -8.73
N LEU A 97 -12.15 3.86 -8.69
CA LEU A 97 -11.02 4.77 -8.84
C LEU A 97 -10.78 5.26 -10.28
N SER A 98 -11.49 4.71 -11.26
CA SER A 98 -11.47 5.22 -12.63
C SER A 98 -12.35 6.47 -12.79
N SER A 99 -13.38 6.61 -11.97
CA SER A 99 -14.32 7.74 -12.01
C SER A 99 -13.88 8.90 -11.10
N ALA A 100 -14.21 10.13 -11.48
CA ALA A 100 -13.97 11.30 -10.64
C ALA A 100 -14.77 11.25 -9.34
N ASP A 101 -16.02 10.79 -9.41
CA ASP A 101 -16.91 10.68 -8.25
C ASP A 101 -16.41 9.63 -7.24
N GLY A 102 -15.96 8.46 -7.72
CA GLY A 102 -15.41 7.43 -6.85
C GLY A 102 -14.13 7.89 -6.15
N ARG A 103 -13.24 8.60 -6.85
CA ARG A 103 -12.06 9.21 -6.23
C ARG A 103 -12.43 10.22 -5.16
N ALA A 104 -13.37 11.13 -5.45
CA ALA A 104 -13.85 12.13 -4.50
C ALA A 104 -14.51 11.49 -3.25
N GLN A 105 -15.28 10.41 -3.44
CA GLN A 105 -15.87 9.67 -2.32
C GLN A 105 -14.79 9.04 -1.42
N LEU A 106 -13.74 8.46 -2.01
CA LEU A 106 -12.62 7.89 -1.26
C LEU A 106 -11.84 8.97 -0.49
N GLU A 107 -11.54 10.09 -1.14
CA GLU A 107 -10.86 11.24 -0.51
C GLU A 107 -11.66 11.79 0.67
N ALA A 108 -12.97 11.98 0.51
CA ALA A 108 -13.87 12.41 1.58
C ALA A 108 -14.01 11.36 2.72
N PHE A 109 -13.92 10.07 2.40
CA PHE A 109 -13.84 9.03 3.44
C PHE A 109 -12.58 9.20 4.28
N PHE A 110 -11.42 9.33 3.66
CA PHE A 110 -10.15 9.48 4.39
C PHE A 110 -10.07 10.81 5.14
N GLU A 111 -10.62 11.88 4.62
CA GLU A 111 -10.72 13.16 5.35
C GLU A 111 -11.46 12.98 6.69
N ARG A 112 -12.59 12.29 6.67
CA ARG A 112 -13.37 12.03 7.90
C ARG A 112 -12.69 11.01 8.81
N PHE A 113 -12.17 9.92 8.25
CA PHE A 113 -11.53 8.86 9.01
C PHE A 113 -10.25 9.33 9.71
N MET A 114 -9.49 10.23 9.07
CA MET A 114 -8.22 10.75 9.55
C MET A 114 -8.34 12.17 10.14
N ALA A 115 -9.55 12.63 10.51
CA ALA A 115 -9.82 14.02 10.90
C ALA A 115 -8.94 14.52 12.06
N ASP A 116 -8.49 13.63 12.94
CA ASP A 116 -7.60 13.97 14.05
C ASP A 116 -6.12 14.08 13.64
N GLU A 117 -5.75 13.55 12.46
CA GLU A 117 -4.34 13.47 12.00
C GLU A 117 -4.05 14.38 10.80
N ILE A 118 -5.08 14.75 10.01
CA ILE A 118 -4.93 15.61 8.84
C ILE A 118 -5.96 16.74 8.82
N SER A 119 -5.60 17.87 8.23
CA SER A 119 -6.50 19.02 8.08
C SER A 119 -6.88 19.18 6.60
N GLY A 120 -8.02 18.60 6.21
CA GLY A 120 -8.58 18.59 4.86
C GLY A 120 -8.43 17.24 4.14
N ALA A 121 -9.07 17.13 2.97
CA ALA A 121 -9.07 15.91 2.18
C ALA A 121 -7.69 15.59 1.60
N PRO A 122 -7.21 14.33 1.70
CA PRO A 122 -6.06 13.89 0.92
C PRO A 122 -6.45 13.78 -0.56
N THR A 123 -5.47 13.80 -1.45
CA THR A 123 -5.69 13.61 -2.89
C THR A 123 -5.27 12.21 -3.30
N LEU A 124 -6.16 11.45 -3.95
CA LEU A 124 -5.79 10.16 -4.54
C LEU A 124 -4.95 10.39 -5.81
N LEU A 125 -3.74 9.87 -5.79
CA LEU A 125 -2.77 10.00 -6.86
C LEU A 125 -2.60 8.68 -7.60
N LYS A 126 -2.55 8.77 -8.92
CA LYS A 126 -2.12 7.72 -9.85
C LYS A 126 -1.35 8.37 -10.98
N ALA A 127 -0.23 7.78 -11.40
CA ALA A 127 0.51 8.23 -12.58
C ALA A 127 0.96 7.00 -13.36
N ASP A 128 0.81 7.05 -14.68
CA ASP A 128 1.08 5.92 -15.55
C ASP A 128 2.57 5.54 -15.50
N GLY A 129 2.81 4.24 -15.36
CA GLY A 129 4.17 3.70 -15.26
C GLY A 129 4.93 4.07 -13.98
N HIS A 130 4.33 4.83 -13.05
CA HIS A 130 4.93 5.20 -11.76
C HIS A 130 4.50 4.22 -10.64
N SER A 131 5.38 4.01 -9.68
CA SER A 131 5.08 3.32 -8.43
C SER A 131 5.41 4.21 -7.25
N PHE A 132 4.45 4.40 -6.35
CA PHE A 132 4.64 5.18 -5.12
C PHE A 132 5.39 4.38 -4.04
N SER A 133 6.44 3.66 -4.45
CA SER A 133 7.27 2.87 -3.53
C SER A 133 8.06 3.76 -2.56
N ASP A 134 8.69 3.14 -1.55
CA ASP A 134 9.53 3.88 -0.59
C ASP A 134 10.94 4.17 -1.16
N LEU A 135 11.28 3.55 -2.29
CA LEU A 135 12.54 3.75 -3.02
C LEU A 135 12.22 4.32 -4.40
N ASP A 136 13.17 5.07 -4.96
CA ASP A 136 13.09 5.57 -6.33
C ASP A 136 13.17 4.42 -7.36
N ASP A 137 13.94 3.40 -7.04
CA ASP A 137 14.04 2.20 -7.86
C ASP A 137 12.78 1.34 -7.80
N LYS A 138 12.42 0.76 -8.94
CA LYS A 138 11.36 -0.25 -9.04
C LYS A 138 11.91 -1.61 -8.61
N VAL A 139 11.74 -1.93 -7.35
CA VAL A 139 12.24 -3.15 -6.71
C VAL A 139 11.12 -4.04 -6.19
N ILE A 140 11.46 -5.29 -5.95
CA ILE A 140 10.62 -6.27 -5.26
C ILE A 140 11.31 -6.60 -3.94
N SER A 141 10.59 -6.47 -2.83
CA SER A 141 11.13 -6.76 -1.52
C SER A 141 10.94 -8.23 -1.14
N LEU A 142 12.02 -8.85 -0.66
CA LEU A 142 12.05 -10.24 -0.22
C LEU A 142 12.19 -10.29 1.29
N ILE A 143 11.33 -11.06 1.96
CA ILE A 143 11.35 -11.26 3.41
C ILE A 143 11.66 -12.72 3.71
N ASN A 144 12.79 -12.97 4.34
CA ASN A 144 13.14 -14.27 4.87
C ASN A 144 12.45 -14.46 6.22
N LEU A 145 11.53 -15.41 6.31
CA LEU A 145 10.75 -15.68 7.53
C LEU A 145 11.63 -16.21 8.67
N GLU A 146 12.71 -16.92 8.37
CA GLU A 146 13.66 -17.35 9.41
C GLU A 146 14.35 -16.15 10.06
N SER A 147 14.71 -15.12 9.27
CA SER A 147 15.27 -13.89 9.83
C SER A 147 14.30 -13.16 10.76
N VAL A 148 12.98 -13.22 10.46
CA VAL A 148 11.94 -12.67 11.35
C VAL A 148 11.84 -13.48 12.64
N ARG A 149 11.89 -14.82 12.56
CA ARG A 149 11.89 -15.70 13.76
C ARG A 149 13.10 -15.42 14.63
N GLU A 150 14.29 -15.27 14.03
CA GLU A 150 15.51 -14.94 14.78
C GLU A 150 15.44 -13.54 15.42
N LEU A 151 14.87 -12.56 14.73
CA LEU A 151 14.62 -11.24 15.30
C LEU A 151 13.71 -11.36 16.54
N ASN A 152 12.60 -12.09 16.43
CA ASN A 152 11.65 -12.29 17.54
C ASN A 152 12.31 -12.96 18.73
N LYS A 153 13.13 -13.99 18.50
CA LYS A 153 13.90 -14.64 19.59
C LYS A 153 14.84 -13.66 20.30
N LYS A 154 15.54 -12.80 19.55
CA LYS A 154 16.52 -11.85 20.11
C LYS A 154 15.87 -10.70 20.86
N THR A 155 14.70 -10.26 20.43
CA THR A 155 14.01 -9.08 20.98
C THR A 155 12.93 -9.43 22.01
N GLY A 156 12.51 -10.70 22.09
CA GLY A 156 11.36 -11.13 22.86
C GLY A 156 10.03 -10.66 22.27
N ALA A 157 10.04 -10.13 21.06
CA ALA A 157 8.83 -9.65 20.36
C ALA A 157 8.13 -10.79 19.62
N ASP A 158 6.85 -10.58 19.31
CA ASP A 158 6.07 -11.41 18.37
C ASP A 158 5.70 -10.54 17.16
N THR A 159 6.70 -10.28 16.31
CA THR A 159 6.51 -9.41 15.14
C THR A 159 5.85 -10.18 14.02
N ASN A 160 4.66 -9.75 13.62
CA ASN A 160 4.03 -10.24 12.39
C ASN A 160 4.88 -9.86 11.17
N PRO A 161 5.29 -10.81 10.31
CA PRO A 161 6.10 -10.52 9.13
C PRO A 161 5.50 -9.48 8.18
N LEU A 162 4.16 -9.35 8.10
CA LEU A 162 3.47 -8.36 7.26
C LEU A 162 3.77 -6.91 7.66
N ARG A 163 4.30 -6.64 8.86
CA ARG A 163 4.77 -5.31 9.25
C ARG A 163 5.89 -4.78 8.35
N PHE A 164 6.68 -5.67 7.77
CA PHE A 164 7.74 -5.28 6.83
C PHE A 164 7.21 -4.91 5.44
N ARG A 165 5.93 -5.21 5.17
CA ARG A 165 5.26 -4.87 3.91
C ARG A 165 6.05 -5.34 2.68
N GLY A 166 6.66 -6.51 2.79
CA GLY A 166 7.40 -7.16 1.71
C GLY A 166 6.48 -7.74 0.64
N ASN A 167 7.03 -7.96 -0.54
CA ASN A 167 6.26 -8.54 -1.65
C ASN A 167 6.34 -10.08 -1.65
N VAL A 168 7.51 -10.66 -1.39
CA VAL A 168 7.71 -12.11 -1.41
C VAL A 168 8.25 -12.58 -0.07
N TYR A 169 7.56 -13.52 0.53
CA TYR A 169 7.95 -14.17 1.79
C TYR A 169 8.44 -15.58 1.49
N PHE A 170 9.53 -15.99 2.11
CA PHE A 170 10.13 -17.30 1.87
C PHE A 170 10.81 -17.85 3.13
N ASN A 171 10.97 -19.19 3.17
CA ASN A 171 11.77 -19.93 4.15
C ASN A 171 13.07 -20.41 3.54
#